data_86e5587944e63065289aa1a232c0c35a
#
_entry.id   86e5587944e63065289aa1a232c0c35a
#
_cell.length_a   1.000
_cell.length_b   1.000
_cell.length_c   1.000
_cell.angle_alpha   90.00
_cell.angle_beta   90.00
_cell.angle_gamma   90.00
#
_symmetry.space_group_name_H-M   'P 1'
#
loop_
_entity.id
_entity.type
_entity.pdbx_description
1 polymer ?
#
loop_
_entity_poly.entity_id
_entity_poly.type
_entity_poly.pdbx_seq_one_letter_code
_entity_poly.pdbx_strand_id
1 'polypeptide(L)'
;MAERLPARSSFHGVTAETGLDALTHAVEAYIGHFYNTRETRSLAWQAVEAIYRMNRALGIPECFPCIRSEDLPQMAAWAEADPVYPVPVTFGKEDFIRMARRVMP
;
A
#
# COMPACT_ATOMS: atom_id res chain seq x y z
N MET A 1 -6.04 -17.53 -36.68
CA MET A 1 -5.19 -17.63 -35.46
C MET A 1 -5.82 -16.77 -34.38
N ALA A 2 -6.49 -17.35 -33.42
CA ALA A 2 -7.04 -16.60 -32.30
C ALA A 2 -5.88 -16.24 -31.37
N GLU A 3 -5.53 -14.97 -31.27
CA GLU A 3 -4.67 -14.46 -30.20
C GLU A 3 -5.30 -14.87 -28.86
N ARG A 4 -4.63 -15.75 -28.14
CA ARG A 4 -5.01 -16.02 -26.76
C ARG A 4 -4.78 -14.74 -25.98
N LEU A 5 -5.85 -14.11 -25.55
CA LEU A 5 -5.79 -13.11 -24.51
C LEU A 5 -4.98 -13.66 -23.33
N PRO A 6 -4.05 -12.87 -22.75
CA PRO A 6 -3.26 -13.32 -21.61
C PRO A 6 -4.20 -13.82 -20.51
N ALA A 7 -3.80 -14.90 -19.88
CA ALA A 7 -4.60 -15.56 -18.88
C ALA A 7 -5.10 -14.55 -17.82
N ARG A 8 -6.32 -14.71 -17.37
CA ARG A 8 -7.00 -13.85 -16.38
C ARG A 8 -6.13 -13.50 -15.16
N SER A 9 -5.18 -14.38 -14.82
CA SER A 9 -4.23 -14.19 -13.71
C SER A 9 -3.27 -13.01 -13.90
N SER A 10 -2.83 -12.70 -15.12
CA SER A 10 -1.92 -11.58 -15.37
C SER A 10 -2.64 -10.22 -15.31
N PHE A 11 -3.90 -10.16 -15.71
CA PHE A 11 -4.74 -8.96 -15.54
C PHE A 11 -5.00 -8.65 -14.07
N HIS A 12 -5.23 -9.66 -13.23
CA HIS A 12 -5.42 -9.46 -11.79
C HIS A 12 -4.14 -8.95 -11.11
N GLY A 13 -2.96 -9.42 -11.52
CA GLY A 13 -1.69 -8.94 -11.00
C GLY A 13 -1.48 -7.44 -11.25
N VAL A 14 -1.58 -7.02 -12.51
CA VAL A 14 -1.42 -5.60 -12.90
C VAL A 14 -2.46 -4.71 -12.22
N THR A 15 -3.70 -5.15 -12.11
CA THR A 15 -4.77 -4.39 -11.46
C THR A 15 -4.51 -4.26 -9.95
N ALA A 16 -4.01 -5.32 -9.31
CA ALA A 16 -3.65 -5.30 -7.90
C ALA A 16 -2.49 -4.34 -7.61
N GLU A 17 -1.44 -4.39 -8.40
CA GLU A 17 -0.28 -3.49 -8.29
C GLU A 17 -0.69 -2.03 -8.47
N THR A 18 -1.48 -1.72 -9.50
CA THR A 18 -2.00 -0.37 -9.77
C THR A 18 -2.92 0.12 -8.65
N GLY A 19 -3.78 -0.75 -8.11
CA GLY A 19 -4.66 -0.42 -6.99
C GLY A 19 -3.91 -0.12 -5.71
N LEU A 20 -2.85 -0.87 -5.41
CA LEU A 20 -1.98 -0.63 -4.26
C LEU A 20 -1.16 0.66 -4.42
N ASP A 21 -0.65 0.94 -5.60
CA ASP A 21 0.05 2.18 -5.91
C ASP A 21 -0.86 3.40 -5.73
N ALA A 22 -2.06 3.35 -6.26
CA ALA A 22 -3.06 4.42 -6.08
C ALA A 22 -3.43 4.62 -4.60
N LEU A 23 -3.54 3.53 -3.83
CA LEU A 23 -3.80 3.59 -2.39
C LEU A 23 -2.65 4.27 -1.65
N THR A 24 -1.41 3.93 -1.98
CA THR A 24 -0.21 4.55 -1.41
C THR A 24 -0.22 6.06 -1.65
N HIS A 25 -0.45 6.50 -2.88
CA HIS A 25 -0.54 7.92 -3.22
C HIS A 25 -1.67 8.64 -2.46
N ALA A 26 -2.82 8.02 -2.28
CA ALA A 26 -3.93 8.60 -1.52
C ALA A 26 -3.58 8.75 -0.03
N VAL A 27 -2.91 7.76 0.56
CA VAL A 27 -2.41 7.83 1.94
C VAL A 27 -1.35 8.92 2.07
N GLU A 28 -0.39 8.98 1.17
CA GLU A 28 0.64 10.03 1.16
C GLU A 28 0.02 11.44 1.06
N ALA A 29 -0.99 11.61 0.23
CA ALA A 29 -1.72 12.88 0.12
C ALA A 29 -2.44 13.24 1.42
N TYR A 30 -2.94 12.26 2.17
CA TYR A 30 -3.60 12.48 3.46
C TYR A 30 -2.62 12.89 4.56
N ILE A 31 -1.46 12.24 4.63
CA ILE A 31 -0.46 12.45 5.68
C ILE A 31 0.61 13.48 5.30
N GLY A 32 0.73 13.85 4.03
CA GLY A 32 1.70 14.82 3.52
C GLY A 32 1.53 16.19 4.18
N HIS A 33 2.65 16.84 4.49
CA HIS A 33 2.66 17.91 5.47
C HIS A 33 2.57 19.34 4.88
N PHE A 34 3.24 19.60 3.76
CA PHE A 34 3.55 20.98 3.39
C PHE A 34 2.45 21.76 2.69
N TYR A 35 1.48 21.11 2.10
CA TYR A 35 0.43 21.77 1.29
C TYR A 35 -0.98 21.22 1.55
N ASN A 36 -1.17 20.50 2.64
CA ASN A 36 -2.45 19.89 2.96
C ASN A 36 -3.40 20.90 3.63
N THR A 37 -4.43 21.26 2.92
CA THR A 37 -5.59 21.94 3.49
C THR A 37 -6.55 20.91 4.11
N ARG A 38 -7.52 21.37 4.89
CA ARG A 38 -8.62 20.52 5.40
C ARG A 38 -9.38 19.84 4.27
N GLU A 39 -9.56 20.56 3.17
CA GLU A 39 -10.28 20.07 2.00
C GLU A 39 -9.50 18.97 1.26
N THR A 40 -8.21 19.17 1.01
CA THR A 40 -7.38 18.14 0.36
C THR A 40 -7.25 16.87 1.21
N ARG A 41 -7.21 16.97 2.52
CA ARG A 41 -7.26 15.82 3.42
C ARG A 41 -8.56 15.05 3.32
N SER A 42 -9.69 15.76 3.28
CA SER A 42 -11.00 15.12 3.12
C SER A 42 -11.11 14.36 1.81
N LEU A 43 -10.63 14.94 0.72
CA LEU A 43 -10.60 14.30 -0.60
C LEU A 43 -9.66 13.08 -0.62
N ALA A 44 -8.50 13.19 -0.01
CA ALA A 44 -7.55 12.08 0.09
C ALA A 44 -8.14 10.91 0.88
N TRP A 45 -8.83 11.16 1.99
CA TRP A 45 -9.51 10.14 2.76
C TRP A 45 -10.64 9.46 1.97
N GLN A 46 -11.45 10.21 1.26
CA GLN A 46 -12.47 9.66 0.37
C GLN A 46 -11.87 8.77 -0.72
N ALA A 47 -10.70 9.15 -1.25
CA ALA A 47 -9.98 8.33 -2.21
C ALA A 47 -9.50 7.01 -1.59
N VAL A 48 -8.94 7.04 -0.37
CA VAL A 48 -8.55 5.83 0.37
C VAL A 48 -9.75 4.88 0.52
N GLU A 49 -10.88 5.37 0.99
CA GLU A 49 -12.09 4.55 1.16
C GLU A 49 -12.62 3.98 -0.16
N ALA A 50 -12.61 4.78 -1.22
CA ALA A 50 -13.05 4.33 -2.55
C ALA A 50 -12.14 3.23 -3.12
N ILE A 51 -10.82 3.38 -2.98
CA ILE A 51 -9.85 2.39 -3.44
C ILE A 51 -9.95 1.10 -2.64
N TYR A 52 -10.14 1.17 -1.34
CA TYR A 52 -10.37 -0.01 -0.49
C TYR A 52 -11.60 -0.80 -0.94
N ARG A 53 -12.71 -0.11 -1.20
CA ARG A 53 -13.94 -0.76 -1.71
C ARG A 53 -13.72 -1.40 -3.07
N MET A 54 -13.01 -0.71 -3.95
CA MET A 54 -12.70 -1.22 -5.28
C MET A 54 -11.80 -2.46 -5.20
N ASN A 55 -10.75 -2.42 -4.39
CA ASN A 55 -9.85 -3.55 -4.20
C ASN A 55 -10.58 -4.79 -3.67
N ARG A 56 -11.49 -4.63 -2.72
CA ARG A 56 -12.36 -5.71 -2.24
C ARG A 56 -13.25 -6.27 -3.33
N ALA A 57 -13.89 -5.41 -4.10
CA ALA A 57 -14.77 -5.83 -5.20
C ALA A 57 -14.00 -6.59 -6.29
N LEU A 58 -12.73 -6.27 -6.50
CA LEU A 58 -11.83 -6.95 -7.44
C LEU A 58 -11.18 -8.22 -6.86
N GLY A 59 -11.43 -8.54 -5.59
CA GLY A 59 -10.84 -9.69 -4.93
C GLY A 59 -9.33 -9.57 -4.70
N ILE A 60 -8.82 -8.36 -4.54
CA ILE A 60 -7.41 -8.12 -4.22
C ILE A 60 -7.16 -8.54 -2.77
N PRO A 61 -6.15 -9.40 -2.50
CA PRO A 61 -5.89 -9.91 -1.16
C PRO A 61 -5.53 -8.79 -0.18
N GLU A 62 -6.03 -8.86 1.03
CA GLU A 62 -5.66 -7.97 2.13
C GLU A 62 -4.41 -8.47 2.89
N CYS A 63 -3.99 -9.72 2.64
CA CYS A 63 -2.82 -10.35 3.25
C CYS A 63 -1.86 -10.87 2.19
N PHE A 64 -0.58 -10.85 2.52
CA PHE A 64 0.50 -11.29 1.66
C PHE A 64 1.21 -12.51 2.27
N PRO A 65 0.89 -13.73 1.82
CA PRO A 65 1.50 -14.95 2.37
C PRO A 65 2.98 -15.11 2.04
N CYS A 66 3.50 -14.33 1.12
CA CYS A 66 4.93 -14.30 0.81
C CYS A 66 5.78 -13.60 1.89
N ILE A 67 5.16 -12.82 2.77
CA ILE A 67 5.87 -12.18 3.89
C ILE A 67 6.05 -13.21 5.00
N ARG A 68 7.28 -13.48 5.36
CA ARG A 68 7.64 -14.46 6.39
C ARG A 68 8.12 -13.75 7.65
N SER A 69 7.80 -14.30 8.81
CA SER A 69 8.21 -13.70 10.10
C SER A 69 9.72 -13.50 10.24
N GLU A 70 10.51 -14.38 9.63
CA GLU A 70 11.97 -14.33 9.64
C GLU A 70 12.54 -13.18 8.82
N ASP A 71 11.78 -12.65 7.84
CA ASP A 71 12.21 -11.54 6.99
C ASP A 71 11.93 -10.18 7.61
N LEU A 72 11.03 -10.11 8.61
CA LEU A 72 10.60 -8.86 9.23
C LEU A 72 11.72 -7.98 9.78
N PRO A 73 12.75 -8.51 10.48
CA PRO A 73 13.84 -7.67 10.98
C PRO A 73 14.62 -6.99 9.85
N GLN A 74 14.85 -7.70 8.75
CA GLN A 74 15.58 -7.16 7.60
C GLN A 74 14.73 -6.15 6.82
N MET A 75 13.45 -6.44 6.62
CA MET A 75 12.51 -5.51 5.99
C MET A 75 12.40 -4.21 6.78
N ALA A 76 12.30 -4.31 8.09
CA ALA A 76 12.22 -3.15 8.98
C ALA A 76 13.52 -2.33 8.98
N ALA A 77 14.68 -2.99 8.90
CA ALA A 77 15.98 -2.31 8.79
C ALA A 77 16.09 -1.51 7.49
N TRP A 78 15.64 -2.07 6.38
CA TRP A 78 15.62 -1.36 5.09
C TRP A 78 14.65 -0.18 5.10
N ALA A 79 13.45 -0.37 5.65
CA ALA A 79 12.45 0.71 5.74
C ALA A 79 12.93 1.87 6.63
N GLU A 80 13.58 1.58 7.74
CA GLU A 80 14.13 2.60 8.65
C GLU A 80 15.31 3.35 8.04
N ALA A 81 16.11 2.69 7.20
CA ALA A 81 17.29 3.28 6.56
C ALA A 81 16.95 4.26 5.43
N ASP A 82 15.72 4.29 4.95
CA ASP A 82 15.30 5.21 3.90
C ASP A 82 15.15 6.63 4.47
N PRO A 83 16.03 7.59 4.06
CA PRO A 83 16.05 8.92 4.66
C PRO A 83 14.95 9.85 4.15
N VAL A 84 14.15 9.45 3.17
CA VAL A 84 13.20 10.32 2.48
C VAL A 84 11.78 10.06 2.93
N TYR A 85 11.45 10.51 4.13
CA TYR A 85 10.08 10.50 4.64
C TYR A 85 9.47 11.90 4.62
N PRO A 86 8.54 12.21 3.72
CA PRO A 86 7.82 13.48 3.75
C PRO A 86 6.66 13.47 4.76
N VAL A 87 6.76 12.67 5.80
CA VAL A 87 5.74 12.54 6.84
C VAL A 87 6.20 13.16 8.16
N PRO A 88 5.29 13.77 8.92
CA PRO A 88 5.64 14.45 10.17
C PRO A 88 6.02 13.49 11.31
N VAL A 89 5.75 12.20 11.16
CA VAL A 89 6.04 11.16 12.16
C VAL A 89 7.05 10.19 11.60
N THR A 90 8.18 10.06 12.27
CA THR A 90 9.20 9.05 11.94
C THR A 90 8.84 7.73 12.59
N PHE A 91 8.89 6.66 11.80
CA PHE A 91 8.65 5.29 12.26
C PHE A 91 9.98 4.58 12.51
N GLY A 92 10.07 3.86 13.62
CA GLY A 92 11.20 2.98 13.93
C GLY A 92 10.95 1.54 13.47
N LYS A 93 11.97 0.68 13.61
CA LYS A 93 11.90 -0.74 13.22
C LYS A 93 10.69 -1.47 13.77
N GLU A 94 10.35 -1.25 15.03
CA GLU A 94 9.20 -1.90 15.68
C GLU A 94 7.87 -1.50 15.06
N ASP A 95 7.75 -0.26 14.62
CA ASP A 95 6.57 0.23 13.92
C ASP A 95 6.40 -0.46 12.56
N PHE A 96 7.50 -0.59 11.80
CA PHE A 96 7.49 -1.30 10.52
C PHE A 96 7.16 -2.78 10.69
N ILE A 97 7.72 -3.45 11.70
CA ILE A 97 7.39 -4.84 12.02
C ILE A 97 5.90 -4.98 12.36
N ARG A 98 5.36 -4.08 13.17
CA ARG A 98 3.95 -4.07 13.54
C ARG A 98 3.03 -3.86 12.33
N MET A 99 3.42 -2.97 11.42
CA MET A 99 2.68 -2.74 10.17
C MET A 99 2.73 -3.95 9.25
N ALA A 100 3.90 -4.55 9.07
CA ALA A 100 4.07 -5.74 8.23
C ALA A 100 3.26 -6.93 8.75
N ARG A 101 3.21 -7.14 10.06
CA ARG A 101 2.40 -8.20 10.69
C ARG A 101 0.90 -8.07 10.41
N ARG A 102 0.41 -6.87 10.16
CA ARG A 102 -1.03 -6.67 9.84
C ARG A 102 -1.42 -7.15 8.45
N VAL A 103 -0.46 -7.29 7.55
CA VAL A 103 -0.68 -7.77 6.18
C VAL A 103 -0.14 -9.19 5.96
N MET A 104 0.29 -9.85 7.01
CA MET A 104 0.59 -11.28 7.04
C MET A 104 -0.69 -12.09 7.28
N PRO A 105 -0.73 -13.35 6.83
CA PRO A 105 -1.83 -14.26 7.12
C PRO A 105 -2.02 -14.49 8.62
#